data_2e79ab94ef9f61018acf444668bcd8b5
#
_entry.id   2e79ab94ef9f61018acf444668bcd8b5
#
_cell.length_a   1.000
_cell.length_b   1.000
_cell.length_c   1.000
_cell.angle_alpha   90.00
_cell.angle_beta   90.00
_cell.angle_gamma   90.00
#
_symmetry.space_group_name_H-M   'P 1'
#
loop_
_entity.id
_entity.type
_entity.pdbx_description
1 polymer ?
#
loop_
_entity_poly.entity_id
_entity_poly.type
_entity_poly.pdbx_seq_one_letter_code
_entity_poly.pdbx_strand_id
1 'polypeptide(L)'
;MKRILLAYTLSALCLLPAFAGGGEGALPISYVNPFIGTTNFGTTNPGAVCPNGMMSVVPFNVIGSEDNKYDKDARWWSTPYEYHNCFFTGYSHVNLSGVGCPELGSLLLMPTTGELSVDYKEYGSRYKDEQASPGYYSNFLTRYNVKTEVSATPRTGVSRFTFPAGQSHVLLNLGEGLTNETGAFLKQVSDTEFEGMKLLGTFCYNPQAVFPIYFVMRVNKQPASSGYWKKQRPMTGVEAEWDPDNGRYKLYTRYRKEIAGDDIGAFLTFNTTEDEQIEVQMGVSFVSIENARLNLDTEQSG
;
A
#
# COMPACT_ATOMS: atom_id res chain seq x y z
N MET A 1 -44.22 19.91 86.38
CA MET A 1 -43.70 18.76 85.61
C MET A 1 -44.03 18.95 84.12
N LYS A 2 -43.08 19.43 83.35
CA LYS A 2 -43.27 19.64 81.95
C LYS A 2 -42.62 18.46 81.19
N ARG A 3 -43.41 17.70 80.45
CA ARG A 3 -42.92 16.63 79.57
C ARG A 3 -42.51 17.23 78.23
N ILE A 4 -41.26 17.09 77.92
CA ILE A 4 -40.70 17.45 76.62
C ILE A 4 -40.89 16.24 75.70
N LEU A 5 -41.70 16.42 74.64
CA LEU A 5 -41.81 15.44 73.53
C LEU A 5 -40.65 15.69 72.54
N LEU A 6 -39.81 14.70 72.42
CA LEU A 6 -38.72 14.71 71.40
C LEU A 6 -39.29 14.10 70.12
N ALA A 7 -39.47 14.92 69.12
CA ALA A 7 -39.86 14.46 67.78
C ALA A 7 -38.62 14.00 66.98
N TYR A 8 -38.54 12.72 66.70
CA TYR A 8 -37.60 12.15 65.77
C TYR A 8 -38.09 12.35 64.32
N THR A 9 -37.49 13.26 63.60
CA THR A 9 -37.67 13.34 62.13
C THR A 9 -36.82 12.30 61.50
N LEU A 10 -37.44 11.27 60.96
CA LEU A 10 -36.79 10.22 60.12
C LEU A 10 -36.58 10.82 58.72
N SER A 11 -35.37 11.26 58.42
CA SER A 11 -34.99 11.64 57.07
C SER A 11 -34.84 10.37 56.23
N ALA A 12 -35.87 10.08 55.43
CA ALA A 12 -35.77 9.06 54.39
C ALA A 12 -34.84 9.55 53.32
N LEU A 13 -33.61 9.06 53.39
CA LEU A 13 -32.62 9.24 52.31
C LEU A 13 -33.07 8.37 51.11
N CYS A 14 -33.73 8.96 50.12
CA CYS A 14 -34.00 8.29 48.85
C CYS A 14 -32.67 8.00 48.16
N LEU A 15 -32.16 6.77 48.32
CA LEU A 15 -31.15 6.20 47.46
C LEU A 15 -31.80 5.99 46.09
N LEU A 16 -31.65 6.98 45.18
CA LEU A 16 -31.89 6.78 43.78
C LEU A 16 -30.84 5.77 43.29
N PRO A 17 -31.23 4.64 42.69
CA PRO A 17 -30.27 3.79 42.03
C PRO A 17 -29.66 4.62 40.91
N ALA A 18 -28.37 4.90 41.01
CA ALA A 18 -27.58 5.34 39.84
C ALA A 18 -27.69 4.24 38.81
N PHE A 19 -28.55 4.42 37.84
CA PHE A 19 -28.50 3.65 36.62
C PHE A 19 -27.15 4.02 35.94
N ALA A 20 -26.11 3.30 36.30
CA ALA A 20 -24.95 3.14 35.45
C ALA A 20 -25.41 2.34 34.21
N GLY A 21 -26.15 3.01 33.35
CA GLY A 21 -26.32 2.59 31.97
C GLY A 21 -24.96 2.71 31.31
N GLY A 22 -24.11 1.72 31.52
CA GLY A 22 -22.92 1.52 30.70
C GLY A 22 -23.38 1.07 29.32
N GLY A 23 -23.84 2.02 28.51
CA GLY A 23 -23.70 1.88 27.09
C GLY A 23 -22.19 1.79 26.87
N GLU A 24 -21.68 0.67 26.31
CA GLU A 24 -20.34 0.60 25.81
C GLU A 24 -20.22 1.77 24.82
N GLY A 25 -19.66 2.88 25.28
CA GLY A 25 -19.42 4.04 24.45
C GLY A 25 -18.51 3.58 23.32
N ALA A 26 -18.91 3.81 22.11
CA ALA A 26 -18.09 3.48 20.95
C ALA A 26 -16.66 4.03 21.18
N LEU A 27 -15.66 3.19 20.97
CA LEU A 27 -14.26 3.60 21.18
C LEU A 27 -13.96 4.83 20.33
N PRO A 28 -13.15 5.81 20.80
CA PRO A 28 -12.84 7.02 20.04
C PRO A 28 -12.34 6.72 18.60
N ILE A 29 -11.67 5.60 18.41
CA ILE A 29 -11.18 5.15 17.09
C ILE A 29 -12.32 4.92 16.08
N SER A 30 -13.53 4.57 16.52
CA SER A 30 -14.68 4.36 15.63
C SER A 30 -15.24 5.65 15.03
N TYR A 31 -14.83 6.82 15.53
CA TYR A 31 -15.20 8.13 14.98
C TYR A 31 -14.17 8.66 13.96
N VAL A 32 -13.06 7.96 13.77
CA VAL A 32 -12.04 8.36 12.81
C VAL A 32 -12.48 7.95 11.40
N ASN A 33 -12.58 8.92 10.52
CA ASN A 33 -12.83 8.68 9.11
C ASN A 33 -11.57 8.99 8.28
N PRO A 34 -10.81 7.96 7.82
CA PRO A 34 -9.59 8.16 7.05
C PRO A 34 -9.78 8.81 5.68
N PHE A 35 -11.01 8.91 5.17
CA PHE A 35 -11.30 9.60 3.90
C PHE A 35 -11.34 11.12 4.01
N ILE A 36 -11.34 11.70 5.22
CA ILE A 36 -11.30 13.15 5.40
C ILE A 36 -9.97 13.70 4.87
N GLY A 37 -10.04 14.70 3.96
CA GLY A 37 -8.89 15.34 3.37
C GLY A 37 -8.27 14.58 2.18
N THR A 38 -8.94 13.55 1.66
CA THR A 38 -8.42 12.73 0.54
C THR A 38 -8.81 13.24 -0.84
N THR A 39 -9.42 14.43 -0.93
CA THR A 39 -9.83 15.06 -2.18
C THR A 39 -9.26 16.46 -2.34
N ASN A 40 -9.13 16.91 -3.58
CA ASN A 40 -8.57 18.21 -3.98
C ASN A 40 -7.17 18.42 -3.40
N PHE A 41 -6.99 19.46 -2.59
CA PHE A 41 -5.72 19.79 -1.96
C PHE A 41 -5.62 19.30 -0.51
N GLY A 42 -6.47 18.38 -0.09
CA GLY A 42 -6.41 17.78 1.25
C GLY A 42 -5.13 16.99 1.47
N THR A 43 -4.63 16.33 0.42
CA THR A 43 -3.33 15.64 0.39
C THR A 43 -3.13 14.59 1.48
N THR A 44 -4.22 14.02 1.98
CA THR A 44 -4.20 12.84 2.86
C THR A 44 -4.60 11.59 2.09
N ASN A 45 -4.45 10.43 2.69
CA ASN A 45 -4.85 9.15 2.08
C ASN A 45 -5.54 8.24 3.10
N PRO A 46 -6.40 7.31 2.66
CA PRO A 46 -7.14 6.41 3.54
C PRO A 46 -6.37 5.12 3.85
N GLY A 47 -5.12 5.01 3.45
CA GLY A 47 -4.34 3.79 3.56
C GLY A 47 -4.09 3.34 5.00
N ALA A 48 -3.64 2.12 5.13
CA ALA A 48 -3.23 1.56 6.41
C ALA A 48 -1.92 2.18 6.88
N VAL A 49 -1.91 2.77 8.06
CA VAL A 49 -0.73 3.37 8.68
C VAL A 49 -0.75 3.13 10.18
N CYS A 50 0.43 2.83 10.74
CA CYS A 50 0.66 2.86 12.18
C CYS A 50 1.14 4.26 12.57
N PRO A 51 0.56 4.93 13.59
CA PRO A 51 1.00 6.26 14.00
C PRO A 51 2.51 6.30 14.27
N ASN A 52 3.19 7.29 13.70
CA ASN A 52 4.65 7.47 13.74
C ASN A 52 5.47 6.30 13.13
N GLY A 53 4.81 5.41 12.39
CA GLY A 53 5.48 4.37 11.62
C GLY A 53 6.04 4.92 10.30
N MET A 54 7.09 4.28 9.80
CA MET A 54 7.64 4.56 8.47
C MET A 54 6.82 3.88 7.39
N MET A 55 6.19 2.73 7.70
CA MET A 55 5.35 1.99 6.76
C MET A 55 3.94 2.58 6.68
N SER A 56 3.48 2.72 5.46
CA SER A 56 2.07 2.88 5.13
C SER A 56 1.77 2.08 3.87
N VAL A 57 0.61 1.46 3.79
CA VAL A 57 0.14 0.73 2.60
C VAL A 57 -1.09 1.46 2.08
N VAL A 58 -0.93 2.11 0.93
CA VAL A 58 -1.90 3.09 0.43
C VAL A 58 -2.39 2.70 -0.96
N PRO A 59 -3.70 2.76 -1.24
CA PRO A 59 -4.20 2.59 -2.59
C PRO A 59 -3.60 3.65 -3.52
N PHE A 60 -3.12 3.21 -4.68
CA PHE A 60 -2.50 4.07 -5.68
C PHE A 60 -3.47 4.25 -6.86
N ASN A 61 -4.00 5.46 -7.03
CA ASN A 61 -5.00 5.74 -8.04
C ASN A 61 -4.78 7.09 -8.76
N VAL A 62 -3.56 7.63 -8.71
CA VAL A 62 -3.26 8.94 -9.32
C VAL A 62 -2.55 8.82 -10.66
N ILE A 63 -2.05 7.64 -11.03
CA ILE A 63 -1.38 7.34 -12.30
C ILE A 63 -1.98 6.06 -12.89
N GLY A 64 -1.71 5.78 -14.16
CA GLY A 64 -2.04 4.52 -14.84
C GLY A 64 -3.31 4.53 -15.66
N SER A 65 -4.03 5.66 -15.71
CA SER A 65 -5.20 5.84 -16.56
C SER A 65 -5.38 7.30 -16.92
N GLU A 66 -5.88 7.58 -18.12
CA GLU A 66 -6.31 8.94 -18.53
C GLU A 66 -7.46 9.46 -17.68
N ASP A 67 -8.24 8.58 -17.07
CA ASP A 67 -9.31 8.93 -16.13
C ASP A 67 -8.79 9.43 -14.77
N ASN A 68 -7.54 9.13 -14.41
CA ASN A 68 -6.95 9.56 -13.14
C ASN A 68 -6.46 11.01 -13.25
N LYS A 69 -6.90 11.82 -12.32
CA LYS A 69 -6.62 13.27 -12.30
C LYS A 69 -5.46 13.55 -11.34
N TYR A 70 -4.26 13.39 -11.83
CA TYR A 70 -3.08 13.75 -11.08
C TYR A 70 -2.06 14.46 -11.97
N ASP A 71 -1.59 15.62 -11.50
CA ASP A 71 -0.51 16.38 -12.12
C ASP A 71 0.51 16.69 -11.02
N LYS A 72 1.58 15.93 -11.00
CA LYS A 72 2.63 16.09 -9.98
C LYS A 72 3.47 17.34 -10.15
N ASP A 73 3.44 17.98 -11.33
CA ASP A 73 4.19 19.21 -11.59
C ASP A 73 3.37 20.46 -11.29
N ALA A 74 2.05 20.42 -11.50
CA ALA A 74 1.15 21.54 -11.26
C ALA A 74 0.57 21.56 -9.84
N ARG A 75 0.64 20.48 -9.10
CA ARG A 75 0.01 20.32 -7.79
C ARG A 75 1.00 19.72 -6.80
N TRP A 76 1.06 20.30 -5.62
CA TRP A 76 1.89 19.84 -4.51
C TRP A 76 1.23 18.64 -3.79
N TRP A 77 0.92 17.59 -4.52
CA TRP A 77 0.33 16.37 -3.97
C TRP A 77 1.43 15.37 -3.62
N SER A 78 1.57 15.13 -2.34
CA SER A 78 2.52 14.14 -1.81
C SER A 78 1.89 12.77 -1.57
N THR A 79 0.61 12.57 -1.93
CA THR A 79 -0.13 11.34 -1.67
C THR A 79 -0.50 10.61 -2.97
N PRO A 80 -0.47 9.28 -2.98
CA PRO A 80 -0.81 8.47 -4.15
C PRO A 80 -2.32 8.27 -4.37
N TYR A 81 -3.16 8.89 -3.54
CA TYR A 81 -4.62 8.69 -3.57
C TYR A 81 -5.38 10.01 -3.76
N GLU A 82 -6.38 9.97 -4.64
CA GLU A 82 -7.37 11.02 -4.83
C GLU A 82 -8.78 10.39 -4.80
N TYR A 83 -9.66 10.88 -3.94
CA TYR A 83 -10.99 10.30 -3.67
C TYR A 83 -11.88 10.13 -4.89
N HIS A 84 -11.80 11.05 -5.85
CA HIS A 84 -12.65 11.01 -7.06
C HIS A 84 -12.07 10.13 -8.18
N ASN A 85 -10.84 9.67 -8.05
CA ASN A 85 -10.25 8.74 -8.99
C ASN A 85 -10.76 7.31 -8.73
N CYS A 86 -11.11 6.61 -9.79
CA CYS A 86 -11.72 5.28 -9.68
C CYS A 86 -10.90 4.18 -10.36
N PHE A 87 -9.64 4.45 -10.72
CA PHE A 87 -8.78 3.50 -11.40
C PHE A 87 -7.55 3.19 -10.55
N PHE A 88 -7.57 2.01 -9.98
CA PHE A 88 -6.55 1.49 -9.07
C PHE A 88 -5.43 0.80 -9.86
N THR A 89 -4.18 1.10 -9.53
CA THR A 89 -2.99 0.53 -10.18
C THR A 89 -2.05 -0.18 -9.20
N GLY A 90 -2.42 -0.28 -7.94
CA GLY A 90 -1.67 -1.04 -6.94
C GLY A 90 -1.77 -0.44 -5.53
N TYR A 91 -1.09 -1.07 -4.61
CA TYR A 91 -0.82 -0.55 -3.28
C TYR A 91 0.62 -0.08 -3.21
N SER A 92 0.83 1.21 -2.94
CA SER A 92 2.15 1.76 -2.69
C SER A 92 2.55 1.62 -1.22
N HIS A 93 3.84 1.50 -0.99
CA HIS A 93 4.42 1.39 0.35
C HIS A 93 5.30 2.60 0.64
N VAL A 94 5.32 3.01 1.92
CA VAL A 94 6.06 4.19 2.39
C VAL A 94 5.62 5.46 1.68
N ASN A 95 4.63 6.13 2.23
CA ASN A 95 3.99 7.28 1.59
C ASN A 95 4.09 8.51 2.48
N LEU A 96 4.13 9.68 1.86
CA LEU A 96 3.91 10.95 2.53
C LEU A 96 2.40 11.25 2.67
N SER A 97 2.08 12.13 3.59
CA SER A 97 0.75 12.66 3.81
C SER A 97 0.85 14.14 4.16
N GLY A 98 -0.09 14.94 3.69
CA GLY A 98 -0.06 16.39 3.82
C GLY A 98 0.49 17.10 2.60
N VAL A 99 0.46 18.44 2.63
CA VAL A 99 0.95 19.28 1.53
C VAL A 99 2.46 19.16 1.40
N GLY A 100 2.95 18.90 0.20
CA GLY A 100 4.36 18.78 -0.08
C GLY A 100 4.64 18.37 -1.53
N CYS A 101 5.90 18.22 -1.87
CA CYS A 101 6.29 17.71 -3.17
C CYS A 101 5.95 16.21 -3.28
N PRO A 102 5.58 15.72 -4.47
CA PRO A 102 5.45 14.29 -4.73
C PRO A 102 6.77 13.57 -4.45
N GLU A 103 6.72 12.56 -3.59
CA GLU A 103 7.87 11.72 -3.24
C GLU A 103 7.39 10.42 -2.60
N LEU A 104 8.26 9.40 -2.54
CA LEU A 104 7.94 8.09 -2.00
C LEU A 104 6.83 7.39 -2.81
N GLY A 105 5.85 6.77 -2.16
CA GLY A 105 4.72 6.13 -2.83
C GLY A 105 5.14 5.06 -3.82
N SER A 106 6.14 4.27 -3.47
CA SER A 106 6.81 3.28 -4.33
C SER A 106 6.51 1.85 -3.90
N LEU A 107 7.18 0.86 -4.50
CA LEU A 107 7.01 -0.56 -4.21
C LEU A 107 5.54 -0.99 -4.37
N LEU A 108 5.02 -0.83 -5.59
CA LEU A 108 3.60 -1.07 -5.85
C LEU A 108 3.31 -2.56 -5.96
N LEU A 109 2.33 -3.04 -5.16
CA LEU A 109 1.76 -4.38 -5.27
C LEU A 109 0.41 -4.33 -5.97
N MET A 110 0.25 -5.13 -7.03
CA MET A 110 -1.02 -5.24 -7.76
C MET A 110 -1.44 -6.69 -7.93
N PRO A 111 -2.61 -7.10 -7.41
CA PRO A 111 -3.19 -8.40 -7.70
C PRO A 111 -3.97 -8.34 -9.02
N THR A 112 -3.78 -9.35 -9.88
CA THR A 112 -4.50 -9.50 -11.15
C THR A 112 -4.92 -10.96 -11.38
N THR A 113 -5.85 -11.20 -12.30
CA THR A 113 -6.29 -12.54 -12.71
C THR A 113 -6.32 -12.66 -14.23
N GLY A 114 -6.20 -13.87 -14.75
CA GLY A 114 -6.26 -14.17 -16.18
C GLY A 114 -4.91 -13.99 -16.88
N GLU A 115 -4.87 -13.35 -18.02
CA GLU A 115 -3.64 -13.13 -18.77
C GLU A 115 -2.71 -12.16 -18.03
N LEU A 116 -1.42 -12.51 -17.95
CA LEU A 116 -0.40 -11.68 -17.32
C LEU A 116 -0.12 -10.42 -18.15
N SER A 117 -0.45 -9.25 -17.63
CA SER A 117 0.05 -7.95 -18.11
C SER A 117 0.92 -7.31 -17.04
N VAL A 118 2.03 -6.71 -17.43
CA VAL A 118 2.97 -6.01 -16.54
C VAL A 118 3.05 -4.51 -16.84
N ASP A 119 2.32 -4.05 -17.83
CA ASP A 119 2.19 -2.64 -18.14
C ASP A 119 1.16 -1.99 -17.21
N TYR A 120 1.60 -1.05 -16.38
CA TYR A 120 0.75 -0.37 -15.40
C TYR A 120 -0.40 0.41 -16.05
N LYS A 121 -0.25 0.84 -17.30
CA LYS A 121 -1.30 1.50 -18.07
C LYS A 121 -2.42 0.53 -18.46
N GLU A 122 -2.11 -0.78 -18.51
CA GLU A 122 -3.04 -1.82 -18.94
C GLU A 122 -3.59 -2.66 -17.79
N TYR A 123 -2.80 -2.95 -16.74
CA TYR A 123 -3.21 -3.86 -15.69
C TYR A 123 -4.10 -3.23 -14.61
N GLY A 124 -4.32 -1.94 -14.62
CA GLY A 124 -5.16 -1.30 -13.63
C GLY A 124 -6.62 -1.78 -13.66
N SER A 125 -7.36 -1.49 -12.61
CA SER A 125 -8.75 -1.90 -12.43
C SER A 125 -9.60 -0.79 -11.83
N ARG A 126 -10.84 -0.68 -12.26
CA ARG A 126 -11.85 0.03 -11.45
C ARG A 126 -12.07 -0.75 -10.16
N TYR A 127 -12.45 -0.04 -9.11
CA TYR A 127 -12.69 -0.63 -7.80
C TYR A 127 -13.96 -0.06 -7.16
N LYS A 128 -14.44 -0.76 -6.14
CA LYS A 128 -15.62 -0.41 -5.36
C LYS A 128 -15.49 -0.93 -3.93
N ASP A 129 -16.54 -0.70 -3.13
CA ASP A 129 -16.67 -1.24 -1.78
C ASP A 129 -15.47 -0.86 -0.88
N GLU A 130 -14.99 0.40 -1.02
CA GLU A 130 -13.90 0.92 -0.19
C GLU A 130 -14.30 0.99 1.27
N GLN A 131 -13.43 0.50 2.12
CA GLN A 131 -13.52 0.64 3.56
C GLN A 131 -12.18 1.05 4.14
N ALA A 132 -12.19 1.99 5.06
CA ALA A 132 -11.00 2.43 5.76
C ALA A 132 -11.29 2.65 7.25
N SER A 133 -10.33 2.25 8.06
CA SER A 133 -10.26 2.56 9.48
C SER A 133 -8.79 2.73 9.87
N PRO A 134 -8.45 3.32 11.01
CA PRO A 134 -7.06 3.43 11.43
C PRO A 134 -6.32 2.08 11.36
N GLY A 135 -5.26 2.04 10.55
CA GLY A 135 -4.46 0.83 10.34
C GLY A 135 -5.02 -0.22 9.38
N TYR A 136 -6.13 0.07 8.72
CA TYR A 136 -6.76 -0.87 7.78
C TYR A 136 -7.40 -0.16 6.59
N TYR A 137 -7.24 -0.75 5.41
CA TYR A 137 -7.96 -0.36 4.20
C TYR A 137 -8.32 -1.60 3.38
N SER A 138 -9.46 -1.54 2.69
CA SER A 138 -9.87 -2.58 1.74
C SER A 138 -10.65 -2.02 0.57
N ASN A 139 -10.62 -2.73 -0.56
CA ASN A 139 -11.48 -2.49 -1.72
C ASN A 139 -11.73 -3.79 -2.50
N PHE A 140 -12.56 -3.70 -3.54
CA PHE A 140 -12.84 -4.80 -4.46
C PHE A 140 -12.51 -4.38 -5.90
N LEU A 141 -11.58 -5.08 -6.52
CA LEU A 141 -11.14 -4.84 -7.90
C LEU A 141 -12.09 -5.51 -8.88
N THR A 142 -12.90 -4.70 -9.58
CA THR A 142 -14.02 -5.20 -10.39
C THR A 142 -13.58 -5.96 -11.63
N ARG A 143 -12.45 -5.58 -12.25
CA ARG A 143 -11.90 -6.26 -13.44
C ARG A 143 -11.45 -7.68 -13.12
N TYR A 144 -10.89 -7.88 -11.93
CA TYR A 144 -10.22 -9.11 -11.55
C TYR A 144 -11.02 -9.99 -10.59
N ASN A 145 -12.15 -9.48 -10.10
CA ASN A 145 -12.95 -10.14 -9.06
C ASN A 145 -12.12 -10.47 -7.81
N VAL A 146 -11.27 -9.52 -7.38
CA VAL A 146 -10.36 -9.69 -6.24
C VAL A 146 -10.75 -8.73 -5.13
N LYS A 147 -10.97 -9.28 -3.92
CA LYS A 147 -11.03 -8.47 -2.71
C LYS A 147 -9.61 -8.23 -2.21
N THR A 148 -9.32 -7.01 -1.83
CA THR A 148 -8.02 -6.64 -1.30
C THR A 148 -8.16 -6.05 0.10
N GLU A 149 -7.24 -6.39 0.98
CA GLU A 149 -7.20 -5.92 2.36
C GLU A 149 -5.75 -5.62 2.73
N VAL A 150 -5.50 -4.48 3.38
CA VAL A 150 -4.14 -4.11 3.77
C VAL A 150 -4.10 -3.58 5.20
N SER A 151 -2.97 -3.83 5.86
CA SER A 151 -2.66 -3.34 7.20
C SER A 151 -1.17 -2.99 7.28
N ALA A 152 -0.78 -2.25 8.32
CA ALA A 152 0.60 -1.84 8.53
C ALA A 152 0.97 -1.88 10.02
N THR A 153 2.22 -2.21 10.29
CA THR A 153 2.94 -2.00 11.54
C THR A 153 3.94 -0.85 11.35
N PRO A 154 4.75 -0.45 12.33
CA PRO A 154 5.68 0.67 12.15
C PRO A 154 6.64 0.54 10.95
N ARG A 155 7.05 -0.67 10.58
CA ARG A 155 8.08 -0.90 9.55
C ARG A 155 7.72 -1.98 8.53
N THR A 156 6.53 -2.58 8.66
CA THR A 156 6.08 -3.62 7.74
C THR A 156 4.65 -3.40 7.28
N GLY A 157 4.34 -3.86 6.08
CA GLY A 157 3.02 -3.89 5.51
C GLY A 157 2.56 -5.31 5.24
N VAL A 158 1.25 -5.56 5.40
CA VAL A 158 0.62 -6.81 5.03
C VAL A 158 -0.50 -6.52 4.04
N SER A 159 -0.51 -7.27 2.94
CA SER A 159 -1.57 -7.23 1.94
C SER A 159 -2.16 -8.63 1.80
N ARG A 160 -3.48 -8.75 1.89
CA ARG A 160 -4.23 -9.99 1.64
C ARG A 160 -5.09 -9.81 0.42
N PHE A 161 -4.94 -10.70 -0.54
CA PHE A 161 -5.71 -10.73 -1.78
C PHE A 161 -6.53 -12.01 -1.83
N THR A 162 -7.86 -11.87 -1.85
CA THR A 162 -8.79 -12.99 -2.01
C THR A 162 -9.14 -13.13 -3.47
N PHE A 163 -8.71 -14.23 -4.07
CA PHE A 163 -8.80 -14.48 -5.51
C PHE A 163 -9.96 -15.43 -5.84
N PRO A 164 -10.55 -15.29 -7.03
CA PRO A 164 -11.41 -16.33 -7.61
C PRO A 164 -10.58 -17.55 -8.03
N ALA A 165 -11.26 -18.64 -8.39
CA ALA A 165 -10.62 -19.80 -8.98
C ALA A 165 -10.00 -19.46 -10.35
N GLY A 166 -8.77 -19.91 -10.60
CA GLY A 166 -8.08 -19.72 -11.88
C GLY A 166 -6.63 -19.30 -11.76
N GLN A 167 -6.13 -18.69 -12.82
CA GLN A 167 -4.78 -18.13 -12.83
C GLN A 167 -4.80 -16.73 -12.24
N SER A 168 -3.99 -16.53 -11.21
CA SER A 168 -3.88 -15.28 -10.45
C SER A 168 -2.43 -14.83 -10.37
N HIS A 169 -2.23 -13.52 -10.26
CA HIS A 169 -0.89 -12.95 -10.20
C HIS A 169 -0.78 -11.91 -9.07
N VAL A 170 0.39 -11.82 -8.49
CA VAL A 170 0.83 -10.70 -7.68
C VAL A 170 2.01 -10.04 -8.38
N LEU A 171 1.86 -8.77 -8.69
CA LEU A 171 2.88 -7.95 -9.36
C LEU A 171 3.56 -7.06 -8.33
N LEU A 172 4.89 -7.01 -8.34
CA LEU A 172 5.68 -6.01 -7.61
C LEU A 172 6.32 -5.07 -8.63
N ASN A 173 5.81 -3.85 -8.72
CA ASN A 173 6.30 -2.84 -9.66
C ASN A 173 7.24 -1.86 -8.93
N LEU A 174 8.48 -1.75 -9.40
CA LEU A 174 9.50 -0.84 -8.91
C LEU A 174 9.76 0.33 -9.88
N GLY A 175 9.12 0.33 -11.05
CA GLY A 175 9.21 1.41 -12.02
C GLY A 175 8.36 2.62 -11.63
N GLU A 176 7.18 2.36 -11.09
CA GLU A 176 6.19 3.38 -10.79
C GLU A 176 6.27 3.89 -9.33
N GLY A 177 5.79 5.11 -9.12
CA GLY A 177 5.74 5.77 -7.82
C GLY A 177 5.57 7.27 -7.97
N LEU A 178 5.61 7.98 -6.84
CA LEU A 178 5.55 9.45 -6.82
C LEU A 178 6.94 10.11 -6.86
N THR A 179 8.00 9.33 -6.60
CA THR A 179 9.38 9.82 -6.68
C THR A 179 9.76 10.19 -8.13
N ASN A 180 10.60 11.19 -8.28
CA ASN A 180 11.19 11.53 -9.58
C ASN A 180 12.46 10.71 -9.89
N GLU A 181 13.00 9.99 -8.89
CA GLU A 181 14.22 9.22 -9.04
C GLU A 181 13.93 7.83 -9.59
N THR A 182 14.85 7.32 -10.38
CA THR A 182 14.79 5.99 -11.01
C THR A 182 15.95 5.12 -10.54
N GLY A 183 15.84 3.84 -10.83
CA GLY A 183 16.84 2.85 -10.48
C GLY A 183 16.38 1.93 -9.35
N ALA A 184 16.39 0.65 -9.64
CA ALA A 184 16.01 -0.39 -8.70
C ALA A 184 16.83 -1.65 -8.89
N PHE A 185 16.88 -2.46 -7.84
CA PHE A 185 17.43 -3.80 -7.85
C PHE A 185 16.45 -4.76 -7.19
N LEU A 186 16.30 -5.95 -7.74
CA LEU A 186 15.38 -6.97 -7.26
C LEU A 186 16.02 -8.34 -7.42
N LYS A 187 15.94 -9.17 -6.36
CA LYS A 187 16.47 -10.52 -6.31
C LYS A 187 15.48 -11.48 -5.67
N GLN A 188 15.31 -12.65 -6.26
CA GLN A 188 14.59 -13.77 -5.67
C GLN A 188 15.53 -14.57 -4.78
N VAL A 189 15.23 -14.62 -3.49
CA VAL A 189 16.03 -15.34 -2.47
C VAL A 189 15.58 -16.78 -2.34
N SER A 190 14.26 -16.99 -2.37
CA SER A 190 13.62 -18.31 -2.35
C SER A 190 12.40 -18.30 -3.26
N ASP A 191 11.66 -19.41 -3.31
CA ASP A 191 10.42 -19.47 -4.10
C ASP A 191 9.35 -18.49 -3.60
N THR A 192 9.42 -18.11 -2.31
CA THR A 192 8.43 -17.23 -1.66
C THR A 192 9.00 -15.90 -1.17
N GLU A 193 10.30 -15.64 -1.36
CA GLU A 193 10.93 -14.44 -0.84
C GLU A 193 11.71 -13.68 -1.89
N PHE A 194 11.50 -12.37 -1.92
CA PHE A 194 12.20 -11.40 -2.75
C PHE A 194 12.82 -10.33 -1.88
N GLU A 195 13.97 -9.83 -2.28
CA GLU A 195 14.65 -8.69 -1.65
C GLU A 195 15.09 -7.69 -2.70
N GLY A 196 15.25 -6.44 -2.32
CA GLY A 196 15.72 -5.45 -3.28
C GLY A 196 15.83 -4.05 -2.70
N MET A 197 16.03 -3.11 -3.61
CA MET A 197 16.04 -1.70 -3.29
C MET A 197 15.50 -0.87 -4.47
N LYS A 198 15.00 0.32 -4.16
CA LYS A 198 14.67 1.36 -5.14
C LYS A 198 15.30 2.67 -4.71
N LEU A 199 15.84 3.41 -5.66
CA LEU A 199 16.24 4.79 -5.46
C LEU A 199 15.00 5.69 -5.40
N LEU A 200 15.00 6.57 -4.44
CA LEU A 200 14.00 7.61 -4.20
C LEU A 200 14.72 8.93 -4.14
N GLY A 201 14.02 10.03 -4.35
CA GLY A 201 14.63 11.33 -4.17
C GLY A 201 14.25 12.34 -5.21
N THR A 202 15.12 13.35 -5.33
CA THR A 202 14.87 14.61 -6.03
C THR A 202 13.67 15.36 -5.45
N PHE A 203 13.39 15.11 -4.15
CA PHE A 203 12.35 15.76 -3.39
C PHE A 203 12.38 17.28 -3.58
N CYS A 204 11.25 17.86 -3.96
CA CYS A 204 11.15 19.28 -4.30
C CYS A 204 12.22 19.75 -5.31
N TYR A 205 12.53 18.90 -6.29
CA TYR A 205 13.53 19.18 -7.34
C TYR A 205 14.95 19.38 -6.81
N ASN A 206 15.28 18.84 -5.64
CA ASN A 206 16.65 18.85 -5.12
C ASN A 206 17.42 17.63 -5.67
N PRO A 207 18.29 17.79 -6.67
CA PRO A 207 19.00 16.67 -7.31
C PRO A 207 20.00 15.97 -6.39
N GLN A 208 20.28 16.52 -5.20
CA GLN A 208 21.19 15.92 -4.22
C GLN A 208 20.45 15.03 -3.20
N ALA A 209 19.13 15.11 -3.15
CA ALA A 209 18.32 14.34 -2.20
C ALA A 209 17.98 12.97 -2.76
N VAL A 210 18.98 12.15 -3.10
CA VAL A 210 18.81 10.78 -3.60
C VAL A 210 19.18 9.80 -2.49
N PHE A 211 18.29 8.85 -2.22
CA PHE A 211 18.49 7.85 -1.17
C PHE A 211 17.80 6.53 -1.53
N PRO A 212 18.32 5.38 -1.08
CA PRO A 212 17.68 4.09 -1.31
C PRO A 212 16.60 3.79 -0.27
N ILE A 213 15.57 3.07 -0.69
CA ILE A 213 14.74 2.26 0.19
C ILE A 213 15.01 0.79 -0.10
N TYR A 214 15.27 0.01 0.95
CA TYR A 214 15.46 -1.42 0.89
C TYR A 214 14.20 -2.14 1.34
N PHE A 215 13.93 -3.30 0.75
CA PHE A 215 12.76 -4.08 1.13
C PHE A 215 13.05 -5.59 1.09
N VAL A 216 12.25 -6.32 1.85
CA VAL A 216 12.08 -7.76 1.77
C VAL A 216 10.60 -8.06 1.68
N MET A 217 10.21 -8.84 0.68
CA MET A 217 8.83 -9.27 0.44
C MET A 217 8.71 -10.78 0.58
N ARG A 218 7.69 -11.25 1.30
CA ARG A 218 7.34 -12.67 1.43
C ARG A 218 5.90 -12.92 1.04
N VAL A 219 5.64 -14.08 0.47
CA VAL A 219 4.29 -14.59 0.20
C VAL A 219 4.05 -15.89 0.96
N ASN A 220 2.81 -16.09 1.41
CA ASN A 220 2.42 -17.24 2.22
C ASN A 220 2.27 -18.55 1.42
N LYS A 221 2.31 -18.49 0.08
CA LYS A 221 2.14 -19.64 -0.81
C LYS A 221 3.22 -19.64 -1.87
N GLN A 222 3.79 -20.81 -2.18
CA GLN A 222 4.70 -20.98 -3.30
C GLN A 222 3.96 -20.72 -4.62
N PRO A 223 4.46 -19.82 -5.47
CA PRO A 223 3.87 -19.56 -6.79
C PRO A 223 4.11 -20.76 -7.73
N ALA A 224 3.20 -20.98 -8.66
CA ALA A 224 3.37 -21.95 -9.75
C ALA A 224 4.48 -21.53 -10.71
N SER A 225 4.66 -20.20 -10.88
CA SER A 225 5.80 -19.61 -11.60
C SER A 225 6.06 -18.19 -11.11
N SER A 226 7.29 -17.73 -11.31
CA SER A 226 7.69 -16.36 -11.04
C SER A 226 8.65 -15.88 -12.12
N GLY A 227 8.81 -14.57 -12.22
CA GLY A 227 9.75 -13.96 -13.14
C GLY A 227 9.85 -12.47 -12.93
N TYR A 228 10.58 -11.83 -13.82
CA TYR A 228 10.83 -10.41 -13.81
C TYR A 228 10.40 -9.77 -15.12
N TRP A 229 10.18 -8.46 -15.08
CA TRP A 229 10.12 -7.64 -16.29
C TRP A 229 11.09 -6.49 -16.23
N LYS A 230 11.40 -5.97 -17.40
CA LYS A 230 12.13 -4.72 -17.59
C LYS A 230 11.57 -4.02 -18.80
N LYS A 231 11.29 -2.74 -18.69
CA LYS A 231 10.96 -1.90 -19.83
C LYS A 231 12.24 -1.66 -20.63
N GLN A 232 12.20 -2.02 -21.90
CA GLN A 232 13.34 -1.84 -22.80
C GLN A 232 13.23 -0.51 -23.51
N ARG A 233 14.32 0.22 -23.55
CA ARG A 233 14.45 1.41 -24.40
C ARG A 233 14.33 1.02 -25.86
N PRO A 234 13.65 1.81 -26.72
CA PRO A 234 13.65 1.59 -28.14
C PRO A 234 15.11 1.60 -28.68
N MET A 235 15.46 0.61 -29.50
CA MET A 235 16.76 0.58 -30.19
C MET A 235 16.68 1.40 -31.47
N THR A 236 16.52 2.70 -31.38
CA THR A 236 16.46 3.60 -32.54
C THR A 236 17.61 4.57 -32.44
N GLY A 237 18.68 4.28 -33.21
CA GLY A 237 19.81 5.19 -33.40
C GLY A 237 20.55 5.64 -32.15
N VAL A 238 21.73 6.19 -32.33
CA VAL A 238 22.60 6.67 -31.25
C VAL A 238 22.05 7.97 -30.59
N GLU A 239 21.12 8.65 -31.27
CA GLU A 239 20.59 9.96 -30.89
C GLU A 239 19.10 9.94 -30.48
N ALA A 240 18.48 8.76 -30.41
CA ALA A 240 17.09 8.68 -29.99
C ALA A 240 16.99 8.99 -28.49
N GLU A 241 16.31 10.07 -28.17
CA GLU A 241 15.89 10.34 -26.79
C GLU A 241 15.08 9.15 -26.25
N TRP A 242 15.33 8.82 -25.01
CA TRP A 242 14.53 7.85 -24.32
C TRP A 242 13.11 8.38 -24.14
N ASP A 243 12.16 7.74 -24.81
CA ASP A 243 10.74 7.98 -24.61
C ASP A 243 10.17 6.90 -23.67
N PRO A 244 9.85 7.21 -22.44
CA PRO A 244 9.31 6.25 -21.48
C PRO A 244 7.96 5.68 -21.94
N ASP A 245 7.22 6.37 -22.81
CA ASP A 245 5.92 5.92 -23.28
C ASP A 245 6.01 4.90 -24.43
N ASN A 246 7.14 4.84 -25.13
CA ASN A 246 7.36 3.93 -26.27
C ASN A 246 8.17 2.68 -25.92
N GLY A 247 8.60 2.51 -24.69
CA GLY A 247 9.34 1.32 -24.26
C GLY A 247 8.44 0.08 -24.22
N ARG A 248 9.00 -1.06 -24.63
CA ARG A 248 8.32 -2.36 -24.54
C ARG A 248 8.83 -3.14 -23.35
N TYR A 249 7.90 -3.75 -22.61
CA TYR A 249 8.27 -4.65 -21.53
C TYR A 249 8.79 -5.98 -22.08
N LYS A 250 9.89 -6.45 -21.50
CA LYS A 250 10.44 -7.78 -21.72
C LYS A 250 10.33 -8.60 -20.46
N LEU A 251 9.75 -9.79 -20.58
CA LEU A 251 9.64 -10.76 -19.50
C LEU A 251 10.87 -11.67 -19.44
N TYR A 252 11.29 -11.98 -18.22
CA TYR A 252 12.39 -12.89 -17.91
C TYR A 252 11.84 -13.99 -16.98
N THR A 253 11.52 -15.13 -17.56
CA THR A 253 10.86 -16.26 -16.88
C THR A 253 11.81 -17.39 -16.50
N ARG A 254 13.07 -17.31 -16.93
CA ARG A 254 14.06 -18.39 -16.73
C ARG A 254 15.45 -17.80 -16.52
N TYR A 255 16.29 -18.54 -15.78
CA TYR A 255 17.73 -18.30 -15.61
C TYR A 255 18.16 -17.00 -14.93
N ARG A 256 17.23 -16.20 -14.44
CA ARG A 256 17.56 -15.00 -13.68
C ARG A 256 17.01 -15.10 -12.28
N LYS A 257 17.88 -14.88 -11.31
CA LYS A 257 17.49 -14.72 -9.90
C LYS A 257 17.53 -13.25 -9.47
N GLU A 258 18.03 -12.36 -10.31
CA GLU A 258 18.15 -10.93 -10.02
C GLU A 258 18.03 -10.07 -11.27
N ILE A 259 17.60 -8.84 -11.10
CA ILE A 259 17.48 -7.84 -12.16
C ILE A 259 17.73 -6.44 -11.58
N ALA A 260 18.30 -5.55 -12.39
CA ALA A 260 18.46 -4.14 -12.08
C ALA A 260 18.07 -3.26 -13.26
N GLY A 261 17.58 -2.06 -12.95
CA GLY A 261 17.18 -1.07 -13.96
C GLY A 261 16.21 -0.05 -13.42
N ASP A 262 15.74 0.81 -14.31
CA ASP A 262 14.84 1.91 -13.97
C ASP A 262 13.41 1.44 -13.79
N ASP A 263 12.85 0.80 -14.81
CA ASP A 263 11.49 0.30 -14.83
C ASP A 263 11.52 -1.23 -14.85
N ILE A 264 11.59 -1.80 -13.65
CA ILE A 264 11.64 -3.23 -13.41
C ILE A 264 10.58 -3.67 -12.43
N GLY A 265 10.30 -4.97 -12.42
CA GLY A 265 9.44 -5.57 -11.42
C GLY A 265 9.50 -7.09 -11.44
N ALA A 266 8.72 -7.70 -10.55
CA ALA A 266 8.52 -9.15 -10.48
C ALA A 266 7.05 -9.50 -10.54
N PHE A 267 6.75 -10.67 -11.11
CA PHE A 267 5.45 -11.29 -11.05
C PHE A 267 5.52 -12.68 -10.42
N LEU A 268 4.51 -12.98 -9.64
CA LEU A 268 4.28 -14.30 -9.05
C LEU A 268 2.93 -14.79 -9.56
N THR A 269 2.91 -15.96 -10.18
CA THR A 269 1.70 -16.57 -10.73
C THR A 269 1.28 -17.74 -9.86
N PHE A 270 0.01 -17.79 -9.52
CA PHE A 270 -0.61 -18.82 -8.70
C PHE A 270 -1.76 -19.50 -9.48
N ASN A 271 -2.00 -20.76 -9.22
CA ASN A 271 -3.25 -21.42 -9.52
C ASN A 271 -4.09 -21.38 -8.25
N THR A 272 -5.13 -20.56 -8.25
CA THR A 272 -5.99 -20.35 -7.08
C THR A 272 -7.28 -21.11 -7.18
N THR A 273 -7.78 -21.56 -6.03
CA THR A 273 -9.16 -22.03 -5.84
C THR A 273 -10.07 -20.85 -5.52
N GLU A 274 -11.37 -21.05 -5.51
CA GLU A 274 -12.33 -20.00 -5.15
C GLU A 274 -12.07 -19.51 -3.73
N ASP A 275 -12.10 -18.17 -3.55
CA ASP A 275 -11.83 -17.47 -2.30
C ASP A 275 -10.45 -17.75 -1.67
N GLU A 276 -9.49 -18.20 -2.46
CA GLU A 276 -8.14 -18.44 -1.97
C GLU A 276 -7.42 -17.14 -1.64
N GLN A 277 -6.80 -17.10 -0.46
CA GLN A 277 -6.10 -15.92 0.05
C GLN A 277 -4.60 -16.04 -0.15
N ILE A 278 -4.03 -15.10 -0.88
CA ILE A 278 -2.59 -14.90 -0.98
C ILE A 278 -2.23 -13.69 -0.13
N GLU A 279 -1.36 -13.91 0.85
CA GLU A 279 -0.84 -12.86 1.72
C GLU A 279 0.57 -12.49 1.29
N VAL A 280 0.82 -11.18 1.26
CA VAL A 280 2.11 -10.58 0.97
C VAL A 280 2.53 -9.74 2.17
N GLN A 281 3.68 -10.06 2.72
CA GLN A 281 4.32 -9.28 3.78
C GLN A 281 5.49 -8.51 3.20
N MET A 282 5.64 -7.24 3.55
CA MET A 282 6.74 -6.39 3.10
C MET A 282 7.37 -5.65 4.27
N GLY A 283 8.64 -5.92 4.53
CA GLY A 283 9.47 -5.16 5.46
C GLY A 283 10.33 -4.15 4.71
N VAL A 284 10.51 -2.95 5.27
CA VAL A 284 11.30 -1.88 4.64
C VAL A 284 12.34 -1.30 5.59
N SER A 285 13.38 -0.70 5.01
CA SER A 285 14.43 0.02 5.73
C SER A 285 15.10 1.05 4.81
N PHE A 286 15.50 2.19 5.35
CA PHE A 286 16.36 3.17 4.67
C PHE A 286 17.86 2.89 4.91
N VAL A 287 18.21 1.78 5.57
CA VAL A 287 19.59 1.47 5.96
C VAL A 287 20.17 0.32 5.12
N SER A 288 19.49 -0.84 5.10
CA SER A 288 19.94 -2.01 4.35
C SER A 288 18.83 -3.06 4.16
N ILE A 289 19.08 -4.04 3.28
CA ILE A 289 18.23 -5.22 3.10
C ILE A 289 18.15 -6.05 4.39
N GLU A 290 19.28 -6.21 5.11
CA GLU A 290 19.33 -6.95 6.37
C GLU A 290 18.43 -6.32 7.42
N ASN A 291 18.42 -4.99 7.50
CA ASN A 291 17.51 -4.27 8.41
C ASN A 291 16.04 -4.38 7.96
N ALA A 292 15.75 -4.35 6.66
CA ALA A 292 14.39 -4.61 6.15
C ALA A 292 13.91 -6.02 6.54
N ARG A 293 14.80 -7.01 6.44
CA ARG A 293 14.56 -8.40 6.87
C ARG A 293 14.32 -8.49 8.37
N LEU A 294 15.19 -7.87 9.18
CA LEU A 294 15.03 -7.83 10.62
C LEU A 294 13.71 -7.20 11.04
N ASN A 295 13.31 -6.11 10.38
CA ASN A 295 12.03 -5.47 10.61
C ASN A 295 10.86 -6.43 10.30
N LEU A 296 10.93 -7.13 9.17
CA LEU A 296 9.93 -8.11 8.77
C LEU A 296 9.84 -9.27 9.77
N ASP A 297 10.97 -9.87 10.14
CA ASP A 297 11.04 -10.98 11.08
C ASP A 297 10.53 -10.60 12.48
N THR A 298 10.75 -9.35 12.89
CA THR A 298 10.35 -8.85 14.21
C THR A 298 8.87 -8.54 14.29
N GLU A 299 8.30 -7.91 13.25
CA GLU A 299 6.94 -7.38 13.29
C GLU A 299 5.90 -8.33 12.67
N GLN A 300 6.34 -9.34 11.91
CA GLN A 300 5.49 -10.34 11.24
C GLN A 300 5.86 -11.77 11.64
N SER A 301 6.36 -11.96 12.86
CA SER A 301 6.60 -13.27 13.46
C SER A 301 5.28 -13.92 13.86
N GLY A 302 4.60 -14.61 12.97
CA GLY A 302 3.33 -15.29 13.26
C GLY A 302 2.98 -16.29 12.18
#